data_42157ceeb10f22181cd9741036a2ff13
#
_entry.id   42157ceeb10f22181cd9741036a2ff13
#
_cell.length_a   1.000
_cell.length_b   1.000
_cell.length_c   1.000
_cell.angle_alpha   90.00
_cell.angle_beta   90.00
_cell.angle_gamma   90.00
#
_symmetry.space_group_name_H-M   'P 1'
#
loop_
_entity.id
_entity.type
_entity.pdbx_description
1 polymer ?
#
loop_
_entity_poly.entity_id
_entity_poly.type
_entity_poly.pdbx_seq_one_letter_code
_entity_poly.pdbx_strand_id
1 'polypeptide(L)'
;MASIGLEHKKVAFIGIGKLGMACAEMVAEHHDVVGYDVNPCTPENFTQVDSIEKAVQGRDIIFIAVPTPHDPKYDGRAPTSHLPNKDFDYSIVKQVLAEVNEYVNHRQLVVLISTVLPGTVRTQLAPLITNARFVYNPYLIAMGTVKWDMVNPEMVIIGTSDGDITSDAGELIEFYKTIMQNEPRYITGTWEEAESIKVFYNTFISAKVSLVNMIQDTAERLGNMNAEIVCDALAYSDRRIMGPAYMKPGLGDGGGCHPRDNIALRYMAEQLDLGYDLFDAVMHSREVQAKNMAKRLIEIAQGKPIVIIGKAYKPLVPYTDGSASMLVGHYVQELGGELHYHDYGTGDLVEPDELGPAVYLIAHDPDVTYGDQLDHVREFMKDRHVSECDHAFEAVGGMDRLPVPGSILVDPWRKIAVPEDSGLEVIHYGNTRTK
;
A
#
# COMPACT_ATOMS: atom_id res chain seq x y z
N MET A 1 16.13 -13.06 37.88
CA MET A 1 15.66 -11.78 37.28
C MET A 1 14.17 -11.76 37.49
N ALA A 2 13.67 -10.83 38.32
CA ALA A 2 12.22 -10.71 38.51
C ALA A 2 11.59 -10.26 37.21
N SER A 3 10.57 -10.98 36.74
CA SER A 3 9.69 -10.53 35.66
C SER A 3 9.05 -9.24 36.13
N ILE A 4 9.45 -8.11 35.58
CA ILE A 4 8.68 -6.88 35.66
C ILE A 4 7.37 -7.25 34.97
N GLY A 5 6.29 -7.39 35.75
CA GLY A 5 4.96 -7.67 35.21
C GLY A 5 4.61 -6.54 34.24
N LEU A 6 4.57 -6.85 32.97
CA LEU A 6 4.12 -5.91 31.92
C LEU A 6 2.70 -5.49 32.28
N GLU A 7 2.52 -4.21 32.56
CA GLU A 7 1.26 -3.67 33.05
C GLU A 7 0.20 -3.77 31.94
N HIS A 8 -0.89 -4.46 32.23
CA HIS A 8 -2.01 -4.63 31.29
C HIS A 8 -2.73 -3.30 31.11
N LYS A 9 -2.63 -2.68 29.95
CA LYS A 9 -3.26 -1.39 29.65
C LYS A 9 -4.68 -1.55 29.17
N LYS A 10 -5.49 -0.53 29.41
CA LYS A 10 -6.83 -0.37 28.84
C LYS A 10 -6.74 0.52 27.61
N VAL A 11 -7.08 0.01 26.45
CA VAL A 11 -6.86 0.66 25.16
C VAL A 11 -8.18 0.89 24.45
N ALA A 12 -8.31 2.02 23.76
CA ALA A 12 -9.39 2.27 22.83
C ALA A 12 -8.85 2.47 21.41
N PHE A 13 -9.61 2.00 20.42
CA PHE A 13 -9.41 2.34 19.02
C PHE A 13 -10.64 3.08 18.49
N ILE A 14 -10.44 4.32 18.04
CA ILE A 14 -11.46 5.12 17.37
C ILE A 14 -11.17 5.05 15.87
N GLY A 15 -12.10 4.42 15.14
CA GLY A 15 -11.89 4.01 13.74
C GLY A 15 -11.36 2.57 13.66
N ILE A 16 -12.27 1.60 13.67
CA ILE A 16 -11.96 0.18 13.48
C ILE A 16 -12.36 -0.29 12.07
N GLY A 17 -11.99 0.53 11.08
CA GLY A 17 -12.08 0.19 9.66
C GLY A 17 -10.96 -0.73 9.21
N LYS A 18 -10.57 -0.64 7.93
CA LYS A 18 -9.61 -1.54 7.26
C LYS A 18 -8.27 -1.72 7.98
N LEU A 19 -7.74 -0.65 8.57
CA LEU A 19 -6.46 -0.69 9.29
C LEU A 19 -6.69 -0.84 10.79
N GLY A 20 -7.58 -0.02 11.36
CA GLY A 20 -7.80 0.04 12.80
C GLY A 20 -8.28 -1.28 13.40
N MET A 21 -9.12 -2.04 12.69
CA MET A 21 -9.60 -3.36 13.13
C MET A 21 -8.44 -4.31 13.39
N ALA A 22 -7.62 -4.54 12.38
CA ALA A 22 -6.52 -5.49 12.48
C ALA A 22 -5.48 -5.06 13.53
N CYS A 23 -5.20 -3.75 13.66
CA CYS A 23 -4.33 -3.24 14.71
C CYS A 23 -4.92 -3.44 16.10
N ALA A 24 -6.21 -3.18 16.28
CA ALA A 24 -6.92 -3.37 17.55
C ALA A 24 -6.94 -4.85 17.97
N GLU A 25 -7.13 -5.77 17.03
CA GLU A 25 -7.10 -7.21 17.28
C GLU A 25 -5.72 -7.69 17.77
N MET A 26 -4.63 -7.21 17.16
CA MET A 26 -3.26 -7.54 17.61
C MET A 26 -2.98 -6.98 19.00
N VAL A 27 -3.45 -5.78 19.30
CA VAL A 27 -3.32 -5.19 20.65
C VAL A 27 -4.16 -5.97 21.67
N ALA A 28 -5.34 -6.45 21.28
CA ALA A 28 -6.24 -7.20 22.15
C ALA A 28 -5.73 -8.59 22.56
N GLU A 29 -4.69 -9.10 21.90
CA GLU A 29 -4.00 -10.31 22.34
C GLU A 29 -3.25 -10.12 23.68
N HIS A 30 -2.90 -8.87 24.01
CA HIS A 30 -2.08 -8.53 25.16
C HIS A 30 -2.72 -7.54 26.13
N HIS A 31 -3.76 -6.81 25.72
CA HIS A 31 -4.35 -5.69 26.47
C HIS A 31 -5.89 -5.73 26.44
N ASP A 32 -6.53 -4.97 27.32
CA ASP A 32 -8.00 -4.79 27.33
C ASP A 32 -8.39 -3.75 26.28
N VAL A 33 -8.96 -4.17 25.17
CA VAL A 33 -9.30 -3.31 24.03
C VAL A 33 -10.80 -3.14 23.87
N VAL A 34 -11.22 -1.91 23.57
CA VAL A 34 -12.53 -1.61 22.98
C VAL A 34 -12.33 -0.80 21.70
N GLY A 35 -13.29 -0.88 20.78
CA GLY A 35 -13.27 -0.11 19.55
C GLY A 35 -14.55 0.65 19.32
N TYR A 36 -14.46 1.76 18.60
CA TYR A 36 -15.60 2.50 18.08
C TYR A 36 -15.44 2.79 16.59
N ASP A 37 -16.50 2.59 15.85
CA ASP A 37 -16.63 3.01 14.44
C ASP A 37 -18.07 3.44 14.19
N VAL A 38 -18.27 4.32 13.23
CA VAL A 38 -19.63 4.75 12.80
C VAL A 38 -20.40 3.61 12.12
N ASN A 39 -19.68 2.62 11.58
CA ASN A 39 -20.27 1.45 10.99
C ASN A 39 -20.23 0.26 11.97
N PRO A 40 -21.23 -0.63 11.93
CA PRO A 40 -21.17 -1.90 12.67
C PRO A 40 -20.01 -2.76 12.14
N CYS A 41 -19.21 -3.26 13.06
CA CYS A 41 -18.09 -4.15 12.78
C CYS A 41 -18.20 -5.43 13.63
N THR A 42 -17.48 -6.46 13.27
CA THR A 42 -17.45 -7.75 14.00
C THR A 42 -16.01 -8.09 14.41
N PRO A 43 -15.49 -7.46 15.49
CA PRO A 43 -14.15 -7.78 16.00
C PRO A 43 -14.06 -9.24 16.47
N GLU A 44 -12.88 -9.87 16.33
CA GLU A 44 -12.66 -11.26 16.74
C GLU A 44 -12.45 -11.39 18.25
N ASN A 45 -11.70 -10.46 18.87
CA ASN A 45 -11.21 -10.61 20.26
C ASN A 45 -11.36 -9.35 21.13
N PHE A 46 -12.12 -8.34 20.69
CA PHE A 46 -12.46 -7.17 21.50
C PHE A 46 -13.91 -6.76 21.27
N THR A 47 -14.41 -5.75 21.99
CA THR A 47 -15.79 -5.31 21.88
C THR A 47 -15.89 -3.97 21.16
N GLN A 48 -16.79 -3.87 20.17
CA GLN A 48 -17.22 -2.59 19.63
C GLN A 48 -18.27 -1.97 20.57
N VAL A 49 -18.06 -0.70 20.90
CA VAL A 49 -19.03 0.12 21.65
C VAL A 49 -19.76 1.10 20.72
N ASP A 50 -20.85 1.67 21.20
CA ASP A 50 -21.79 2.46 20.38
C ASP A 50 -21.52 3.97 20.39
N SER A 51 -20.52 4.45 21.17
CA SER A 51 -20.15 5.87 21.21
C SER A 51 -18.67 6.07 21.54
N ILE A 52 -18.13 7.23 21.14
CA ILE A 52 -16.78 7.67 21.51
C ILE A 52 -16.67 7.82 23.03
N GLU A 53 -17.68 8.37 23.71
CA GLU A 53 -17.71 8.47 25.16
C GLU A 53 -17.43 7.12 25.82
N LYS A 54 -18.19 6.09 25.46
CA LYS A 54 -18.00 4.73 26.02
C LYS A 54 -16.65 4.13 25.66
N ALA A 55 -16.14 4.45 24.48
CA ALA A 55 -14.85 3.93 24.03
C ALA A 55 -13.69 4.49 24.85
N VAL A 56 -13.70 5.79 25.18
CA VAL A 56 -12.56 6.46 25.85
C VAL A 56 -12.63 6.42 27.37
N GLN A 57 -13.81 6.12 27.93
CA GLN A 57 -14.00 6.13 29.37
C GLN A 57 -13.14 5.09 30.10
N GLY A 58 -12.26 5.55 30.99
CA GLY A 58 -11.40 4.69 31.81
C GLY A 58 -10.32 3.94 31.01
N ARG A 59 -9.95 4.40 29.81
CA ARG A 59 -8.83 3.88 29.02
C ARG A 59 -7.56 4.64 29.31
N ASP A 60 -6.42 3.97 29.18
CA ASP A 60 -5.08 4.55 29.36
C ASP A 60 -4.59 5.19 28.08
N ILE A 61 -4.75 4.46 26.94
CA ILE A 61 -4.29 4.86 25.60
C ILE A 61 -5.48 4.84 24.64
N ILE A 62 -5.61 5.90 23.84
CA ILE A 62 -6.68 6.03 22.85
C ILE A 62 -6.06 6.26 21.47
N PHE A 63 -6.12 5.25 20.61
CA PHE A 63 -5.66 5.33 19.23
C PHE A 63 -6.76 5.89 18.32
N ILE A 64 -6.39 6.89 17.52
CA ILE A 64 -7.25 7.50 16.51
C ILE A 64 -6.79 7.04 15.13
N ALA A 65 -7.56 6.15 14.52
CA ALA A 65 -7.26 5.50 13.24
C ALA A 65 -8.34 5.80 12.17
N VAL A 66 -8.88 7.01 12.19
CA VAL A 66 -9.90 7.45 11.25
C VAL A 66 -9.29 7.92 9.92
N PRO A 67 -10.03 7.83 8.80
CA PRO A 67 -9.49 8.22 7.51
C PRO A 67 -9.22 9.73 7.40
N THR A 68 -8.17 10.07 6.65
CA THR A 68 -7.92 11.38 6.07
C THR A 68 -8.04 11.25 4.55
N PRO A 69 -9.27 11.26 4.00
CA PRO A 69 -9.50 10.92 2.62
C PRO A 69 -8.94 11.98 1.67
N HIS A 70 -8.57 11.52 0.50
CA HIS A 70 -8.34 12.38 -0.66
C HIS A 70 -9.66 12.53 -1.44
N ASP A 71 -9.75 13.56 -2.27
CA ASP A 71 -10.86 13.69 -3.21
C ASP A 71 -10.89 12.46 -4.15
N PRO A 72 -12.04 11.83 -4.38
CA PRO A 72 -12.14 10.65 -5.26
C PRO A 72 -11.56 10.83 -6.66
N LYS A 73 -11.43 12.06 -7.14
CA LYS A 73 -10.77 12.34 -8.42
C LYS A 73 -9.27 12.06 -8.42
N TYR A 74 -8.65 11.93 -7.25
CA TYR A 74 -7.21 11.73 -7.06
C TYR A 74 -6.86 10.30 -6.66
N ASP A 75 -7.75 9.33 -6.87
CA ASP A 75 -7.58 7.93 -6.44
C ASP A 75 -6.56 7.13 -7.29
N GLY A 76 -6.00 7.72 -8.33
CA GLY A 76 -4.94 7.14 -9.16
C GLY A 76 -5.39 6.02 -10.12
N ARG A 77 -6.67 5.72 -10.22
CA ARG A 77 -7.22 4.77 -11.23
C ARG A 77 -7.24 5.35 -12.64
N ALA A 78 -7.18 6.66 -12.74
CA ALA A 78 -7.04 7.41 -13.98
C ALA A 78 -5.91 8.44 -13.81
N PRO A 79 -5.42 9.10 -14.90
CA PRO A 79 -4.41 10.15 -14.80
C PRO A 79 -4.84 11.28 -13.86
N THR A 80 -3.97 11.68 -12.94
CA THR A 80 -4.24 12.72 -11.94
C THR A 80 -3.21 13.85 -11.94
N SER A 81 -2.07 13.67 -12.61
CA SER A 81 -0.99 14.66 -12.61
C SER A 81 -1.37 16.05 -13.17
N HIS A 82 -2.43 16.10 -13.99
CA HIS A 82 -2.95 17.35 -14.56
C HIS A 82 -3.94 18.08 -13.64
N LEU A 83 -4.34 17.45 -12.54
CA LEU A 83 -5.28 18.05 -11.58
C LEU A 83 -4.54 19.08 -10.70
N PRO A 84 -5.23 20.11 -10.18
CA PRO A 84 -4.66 21.04 -9.22
C PRO A 84 -4.14 20.32 -7.98
N ASN A 85 -3.05 20.83 -7.39
CA ASN A 85 -2.55 20.29 -6.12
C ASN A 85 -3.63 20.39 -5.03
N LYS A 86 -3.71 19.39 -4.16
CA LYS A 86 -4.76 19.30 -3.14
C LYS A 86 -4.26 18.63 -1.88
N ASP A 87 -4.60 19.19 -0.73
CA ASP A 87 -4.34 18.63 0.59
C ASP A 87 -5.34 17.49 0.90
N PHE A 88 -5.07 16.73 1.95
CA PHE A 88 -6.02 15.76 2.50
C PHE A 88 -7.23 16.48 3.13
N ASP A 89 -8.32 15.75 3.25
CA ASP A 89 -9.48 16.22 4.02
C ASP A 89 -9.32 15.80 5.49
N TYR A 90 -9.12 16.76 6.36
CA TYR A 90 -8.98 16.57 7.81
C TYR A 90 -10.29 16.70 8.58
N SER A 91 -11.43 16.87 7.92
CA SER A 91 -12.71 17.13 8.57
C SER A 91 -13.08 16.02 9.56
N ILE A 92 -12.94 14.76 9.15
CA ILE A 92 -13.26 13.60 9.99
C ILE A 92 -12.34 13.54 11.22
N VAL A 93 -11.04 13.63 11.03
CA VAL A 93 -10.09 13.54 12.15
C VAL A 93 -10.25 14.71 13.12
N LYS A 94 -10.51 15.91 12.61
CA LYS A 94 -10.82 17.09 13.47
C LYS A 94 -12.07 16.89 14.30
N GLN A 95 -13.15 16.43 13.69
CA GLN A 95 -14.40 16.15 14.38
C GLN A 95 -14.19 15.10 15.48
N VAL A 96 -13.50 14.00 15.16
CA VAL A 96 -13.25 12.92 16.12
C VAL A 96 -12.36 13.40 17.27
N LEU A 97 -11.28 14.14 16.99
CA LEU A 97 -10.42 14.68 18.05
C LEU A 97 -11.17 15.66 18.96
N ALA A 98 -12.00 16.54 18.41
CA ALA A 98 -12.81 17.45 19.19
C ALA A 98 -13.79 16.69 20.10
N GLU A 99 -14.48 15.67 19.60
CA GLU A 99 -15.40 14.84 20.37
C GLU A 99 -14.66 14.02 21.44
N VAL A 100 -13.53 13.41 21.11
CA VAL A 100 -12.68 12.68 22.07
C VAL A 100 -12.27 13.60 23.22
N ASN A 101 -11.87 14.85 22.92
CA ASN A 101 -11.44 15.82 23.92
C ASN A 101 -12.52 16.15 24.98
N GLU A 102 -13.80 15.98 24.68
CA GLU A 102 -14.90 16.20 25.63
C GLU A 102 -14.90 15.16 26.76
N TYR A 103 -14.41 13.94 26.50
CA TYR A 103 -14.55 12.79 27.41
C TYR A 103 -13.23 12.29 28.01
N VAL A 104 -12.09 12.86 27.61
CA VAL A 104 -10.76 12.46 28.09
C VAL A 104 -10.22 13.38 29.19
N ASN A 105 -9.17 12.94 29.87
CA ASN A 105 -8.47 13.71 30.91
C ASN A 105 -6.94 13.51 30.80
N HIS A 106 -6.16 14.31 31.54
CA HIS A 106 -4.68 14.35 31.42
C HIS A 106 -3.94 13.10 31.89
N ARG A 107 -4.63 12.07 32.37
CA ARG A 107 -3.99 10.76 32.64
C ARG A 107 -3.98 9.90 31.39
N GLN A 108 -4.80 10.22 30.40
CA GLN A 108 -4.98 9.47 29.18
C GLN A 108 -4.04 9.98 28.08
N LEU A 109 -3.55 9.07 27.26
CA LEU A 109 -2.74 9.37 26.10
C LEU A 109 -3.54 9.18 24.82
N VAL A 110 -3.76 10.24 24.07
CA VAL A 110 -4.37 10.20 22.75
C VAL A 110 -3.26 10.06 21.71
N VAL A 111 -3.36 9.03 20.88
CA VAL A 111 -2.36 8.66 19.87
C VAL A 111 -3.00 8.73 18.48
N LEU A 112 -2.59 9.69 17.68
CA LEU A 112 -3.08 9.84 16.31
C LEU A 112 -2.25 8.99 15.35
N ILE A 113 -2.92 8.09 14.61
CA ILE A 113 -2.29 7.22 13.59
C ILE A 113 -2.47 7.79 12.18
N SER A 114 -3.56 8.51 11.92
CA SER A 114 -3.97 8.96 10.60
C SER A 114 -2.87 9.75 9.89
N THR A 115 -2.67 9.48 8.61
CA THR A 115 -1.64 10.17 7.80
C THR A 115 -2.04 11.62 7.52
N VAL A 116 -1.12 12.54 7.78
CA VAL A 116 -1.29 13.97 7.55
C VAL A 116 -0.02 14.58 6.96
N LEU A 117 -0.10 15.78 6.37
CA LEU A 117 1.07 16.53 5.88
C LEU A 117 1.87 17.15 7.02
N PRO A 118 3.19 17.34 6.82
CA PRO A 118 4.05 18.05 7.80
C PRO A 118 3.50 19.41 8.20
N GLY A 119 3.45 19.65 9.51
CA GLY A 119 2.92 20.85 10.14
C GLY A 119 1.40 20.81 10.45
N THR A 120 0.68 19.81 9.97
CA THR A 120 -0.77 19.67 10.18
C THR A 120 -1.10 19.38 11.65
N VAL A 121 -0.36 18.47 12.28
CA VAL A 121 -0.58 18.13 13.70
C VAL A 121 -0.47 19.36 14.54
N ARG A 122 0.62 20.11 14.45
CA ARG A 122 0.85 21.31 15.28
C ARG A 122 -0.20 22.38 15.07
N THR A 123 -0.56 22.65 13.82
CA THR A 123 -1.37 23.81 13.47
C THR A 123 -2.87 23.53 13.53
N GLN A 124 -3.29 22.29 13.31
CA GLN A 124 -4.70 21.98 13.09
C GLN A 124 -5.28 20.91 14.00
N LEU A 125 -4.46 19.96 14.52
CA LEU A 125 -4.98 18.78 15.22
C LEU A 125 -4.64 18.77 16.71
N ALA A 126 -3.39 18.98 17.10
CA ALA A 126 -2.98 19.02 18.50
C ALA A 126 -3.73 20.09 19.33
N PRO A 127 -4.03 21.28 18.79
CA PRO A 127 -4.84 22.27 19.53
C PRO A 127 -6.26 21.81 19.90
N LEU A 128 -6.77 20.75 19.26
CA LEU A 128 -8.09 20.19 19.57
C LEU A 128 -8.07 19.28 20.81
N ILE A 129 -6.89 18.83 21.25
CA ILE A 129 -6.71 17.99 22.43
C ILE A 129 -6.07 18.82 23.53
N THR A 130 -6.90 19.32 24.44
CA THR A 130 -6.50 20.15 25.58
C THR A 130 -6.65 19.45 26.93
N ASN A 131 -7.45 18.38 26.98
CA ASN A 131 -7.79 17.67 28.20
C ASN A 131 -6.96 16.40 28.41
N ALA A 132 -6.21 15.95 27.40
CA ALA A 132 -5.37 14.74 27.45
C ALA A 132 -3.96 15.03 26.95
N ARG A 133 -3.04 14.08 27.16
CA ARG A 133 -1.72 14.03 26.54
C ARG A 133 -1.89 13.62 25.08
N PHE A 134 -1.03 14.08 24.17
CA PHE A 134 -1.17 13.84 22.74
C PHE A 134 0.14 13.51 22.07
N VAL A 135 0.13 12.42 21.28
CA VAL A 135 1.27 11.93 20.48
C VAL A 135 0.81 11.62 19.06
N TYR A 136 1.64 11.86 18.09
CA TYR A 136 1.46 11.43 16.71
C TYR A 136 2.29 10.18 16.43
N ASN A 137 1.65 9.11 15.95
CA ASN A 137 2.30 7.83 15.72
C ASN A 137 1.81 7.21 14.41
N PRO A 138 2.30 7.68 13.26
CA PRO A 138 1.90 7.13 11.98
C PRO A 138 2.47 5.72 11.77
N TYR A 139 1.67 4.83 11.17
CA TYR A 139 2.08 3.47 10.87
C TYR A 139 2.64 3.32 9.46
N LEU A 140 3.65 2.45 9.32
CA LEU A 140 4.20 1.98 8.05
C LEU A 140 3.65 0.57 7.76
N ILE A 141 2.35 0.47 7.57
CA ILE A 141 1.62 -0.78 7.39
C ILE A 141 1.12 -0.88 5.96
N ALA A 142 1.30 -2.05 5.33
CA ALA A 142 0.79 -2.36 4.01
C ALA A 142 -0.55 -3.11 4.10
N MET A 143 -1.48 -2.78 3.20
CA MET A 143 -2.72 -3.56 3.07
C MET A 143 -2.39 -4.99 2.63
N GLY A 144 -3.04 -5.96 3.26
CA GLY A 144 -2.78 -7.39 3.06
C GLY A 144 -1.85 -8.01 4.12
N THR A 145 -1.03 -7.20 4.81
CA THR A 145 -0.10 -7.66 5.86
C THR A 145 -0.29 -6.93 7.18
N VAL A 146 -1.45 -6.27 7.39
CA VAL A 146 -1.67 -5.34 8.51
C VAL A 146 -1.34 -5.93 9.87
N LYS A 147 -1.81 -7.15 10.17
CA LYS A 147 -1.54 -7.80 11.46
C LYS A 147 -0.05 -8.07 11.65
N TRP A 148 0.62 -8.60 10.63
CA TRP A 148 2.05 -8.87 10.67
C TRP A 148 2.89 -7.60 10.80
N ASP A 149 2.62 -6.58 9.97
CA ASP A 149 3.33 -5.31 10.00
C ASP A 149 3.14 -4.56 11.34
N MET A 150 1.98 -4.74 11.99
CA MET A 150 1.69 -4.13 13.29
C MET A 150 2.62 -4.64 14.38
N VAL A 151 2.95 -5.93 14.38
CA VAL A 151 3.78 -6.55 15.42
C VAL A 151 5.23 -6.80 15.01
N ASN A 152 5.56 -6.61 13.72
CA ASN A 152 6.91 -6.73 13.15
C ASN A 152 7.32 -5.49 12.34
N PRO A 153 7.12 -4.26 12.82
CA PRO A 153 7.45 -3.07 12.06
C PRO A 153 8.97 -2.89 11.89
N GLU A 154 9.39 -2.31 10.77
CA GLU A 154 10.78 -1.87 10.57
C GLU A 154 11.18 -0.79 11.58
N MET A 155 10.24 0.12 11.84
CA MET A 155 10.40 1.19 12.82
C MET A 155 9.05 1.62 13.39
N VAL A 156 9.06 2.11 14.63
CA VAL A 156 7.94 2.79 15.28
C VAL A 156 8.25 4.28 15.32
N ILE A 157 7.41 5.09 14.68
CA ILE A 157 7.60 6.54 14.56
C ILE A 157 6.74 7.24 15.59
N ILE A 158 7.33 8.08 16.43
CA ILE A 158 6.62 8.80 17.50
C ILE A 158 6.96 10.28 17.42
N GLY A 159 5.94 11.10 17.20
CA GLY A 159 6.05 12.55 17.17
C GLY A 159 5.48 13.18 18.45
N THR A 160 6.26 14.06 19.09
CA THR A 160 5.84 14.87 20.22
C THR A 160 5.94 16.36 19.90
N SER A 161 5.53 17.23 20.80
CA SER A 161 5.56 18.69 20.57
C SER A 161 6.98 19.24 20.41
N ASP A 162 7.94 18.65 21.07
CA ASP A 162 9.34 19.09 21.20
C ASP A 162 10.36 18.05 20.72
N GLY A 163 9.91 16.85 20.36
CA GLY A 163 10.77 15.73 19.98
C GLY A 163 11.35 14.97 21.15
N ASP A 164 10.95 15.30 22.39
CA ASP A 164 11.49 14.65 23.57
C ASP A 164 10.98 13.21 23.71
N ILE A 165 11.90 12.30 24.06
CA ILE A 165 11.60 10.89 24.31
C ILE A 165 11.01 10.65 25.70
N THR A 166 11.07 11.64 26.60
CA THR A 166 10.55 11.53 27.95
C THR A 166 9.03 11.52 28.00
N SER A 167 8.46 10.98 29.07
CA SER A 167 7.03 10.89 29.36
C SER A 167 6.19 10.15 28.30
N ASP A 168 5.51 10.85 27.40
CA ASP A 168 4.48 10.29 26.53
C ASP A 168 5.02 9.36 25.44
N ALA A 169 6.14 9.74 24.81
CA ALA A 169 6.84 8.86 23.87
C ALA A 169 7.40 7.62 24.57
N GLY A 170 7.99 7.79 25.78
CA GLY A 170 8.48 6.68 26.57
C GLY A 170 7.38 5.70 26.97
N GLU A 171 6.22 6.18 27.41
CA GLU A 171 5.07 5.34 27.74
C GLU A 171 4.60 4.53 26.51
N LEU A 172 4.53 5.17 25.34
CA LEU A 172 4.12 4.50 24.13
C LEU A 172 5.16 3.46 23.65
N ILE A 173 6.45 3.72 23.81
CA ILE A 173 7.53 2.75 23.54
C ILE A 173 7.38 1.52 24.44
N GLU A 174 7.20 1.71 25.74
CA GLU A 174 7.04 0.60 26.69
C GLU A 174 5.76 -0.21 26.37
N PHE A 175 4.69 0.47 25.98
CA PHE A 175 3.49 -0.20 25.49
C PHE A 175 3.77 -1.07 24.26
N TYR A 176 4.48 -0.55 23.24
CA TYR A 176 4.80 -1.32 22.05
C TYR A 176 5.70 -2.52 22.31
N LYS A 177 6.62 -2.44 23.25
CA LYS A 177 7.45 -3.58 23.65
C LYS A 177 6.65 -4.78 24.17
N THR A 178 5.40 -4.58 24.58
CA THR A 178 4.53 -5.67 25.06
C THR A 178 3.90 -6.46 23.93
N ILE A 179 3.81 -5.88 22.71
CA ILE A 179 3.12 -6.46 21.56
C ILE A 179 4.03 -6.74 20.37
N MET A 180 5.21 -6.10 20.29
CA MET A 180 6.14 -6.32 19.18
C MET A 180 6.77 -7.70 19.22
N GLN A 181 6.85 -8.38 18.07
CA GLN A 181 7.48 -9.69 17.90
C GLN A 181 8.91 -9.59 17.38
N ASN A 182 9.33 -8.39 16.97
CA ASN A 182 10.70 -8.07 16.58
C ASN A 182 11.27 -6.96 17.46
N GLU A 183 12.51 -6.55 17.19
CA GLU A 183 13.17 -5.41 17.84
C GLU A 183 13.20 -4.21 16.85
N PRO A 184 12.09 -3.46 16.70
CA PRO A 184 12.04 -2.36 15.77
C PRO A 184 12.90 -1.19 16.25
N ARG A 185 13.32 -0.34 15.32
CA ARG A 185 13.88 0.96 15.68
C ARG A 185 12.76 1.87 16.18
N TYR A 186 12.94 2.49 17.34
CA TYR A 186 12.04 3.54 17.82
C TYR A 186 12.59 4.90 17.39
N ILE A 187 11.85 5.62 16.56
CA ILE A 187 12.22 6.94 16.04
C ILE A 187 11.34 7.97 16.72
N THR A 188 11.91 8.76 17.61
CA THR A 188 11.23 9.85 18.28
C THR A 188 11.70 11.19 17.70
N GLY A 189 10.77 12.09 17.44
CA GLY A 189 11.03 13.42 16.90
C GLY A 189 9.87 14.36 17.15
N THR A 190 9.92 15.56 16.59
CA THR A 190 8.80 16.50 16.60
C THR A 190 7.65 15.94 15.75
N TRP A 191 6.46 16.51 15.92
CA TRP A 191 5.32 16.14 15.09
C TRP A 191 5.65 16.27 13.60
N GLU A 192 6.31 17.35 13.20
CA GLU A 192 6.71 17.64 11.82
C GLU A 192 7.69 16.60 11.26
N GLU A 193 8.60 16.11 12.08
CA GLU A 193 9.55 15.05 11.71
C GLU A 193 8.83 13.72 11.51
N ALA A 194 7.93 13.35 12.42
CA ALA A 194 7.15 12.13 12.31
C ALA A 194 6.20 12.14 11.10
N GLU A 195 5.53 13.28 10.84
CA GLU A 195 4.71 13.50 9.65
C GLU A 195 5.54 13.36 8.37
N SER A 196 6.74 13.98 8.35
CA SER A 196 7.65 13.93 7.21
C SER A 196 8.13 12.51 6.93
N ILE A 197 8.56 11.77 7.95
CA ILE A 197 9.00 10.37 7.78
C ILE A 197 7.88 9.57 7.11
N LYS A 198 6.65 9.70 7.57
CA LYS A 198 5.51 8.94 7.04
C LYS A 198 5.28 9.19 5.55
N VAL A 199 5.19 10.43 5.13
CA VAL A 199 4.83 10.75 3.74
C VAL A 199 6.03 10.59 2.79
N PHE A 200 7.24 10.95 3.21
CA PHE A 200 8.44 10.76 2.41
C PHE A 200 8.83 9.29 2.26
N TYR A 201 8.55 8.44 3.23
CA TYR A 201 8.76 6.99 3.11
C TYR A 201 8.03 6.42 1.87
N ASN A 202 6.76 6.72 1.71
CA ASN A 202 5.99 6.27 0.55
C ASN A 202 6.50 6.87 -0.76
N THR A 203 6.84 8.16 -0.76
CA THR A 203 7.38 8.84 -1.95
C THR A 203 8.73 8.27 -2.36
N PHE A 204 9.57 7.89 -1.40
CA PHE A 204 10.85 7.25 -1.68
C PHE A 204 10.67 5.90 -2.37
N ILE A 205 9.68 5.10 -1.93
CA ILE A 205 9.32 3.85 -2.61
C ILE A 205 8.86 4.13 -4.05
N SER A 206 7.98 5.11 -4.25
CA SER A 206 7.49 5.49 -5.58
C SER A 206 8.64 5.94 -6.50
N ALA A 207 9.59 6.70 -5.98
CA ALA A 207 10.77 7.13 -6.74
C ALA A 207 11.66 5.95 -7.15
N LYS A 208 11.87 4.97 -6.24
CA LYS A 208 12.62 3.73 -6.57
C LYS A 208 11.92 2.95 -7.69
N VAL A 209 10.62 2.72 -7.57
CA VAL A 209 9.84 1.99 -8.58
C VAL A 209 9.87 2.72 -9.92
N SER A 210 9.70 4.04 -9.93
CA SER A 210 9.74 4.83 -11.15
C SER A 210 11.10 4.74 -11.86
N LEU A 211 12.19 4.77 -11.09
CA LEU A 211 13.54 4.66 -11.62
C LEU A 211 13.79 3.30 -12.28
N VAL A 212 13.43 2.20 -11.63
CA VAL A 212 13.66 0.85 -12.19
C VAL A 212 12.76 0.57 -13.38
N ASN A 213 11.53 1.10 -13.40
CA ASN A 213 10.66 0.99 -14.56
C ASN A 213 11.17 1.83 -15.73
N MET A 214 11.84 2.96 -15.49
CA MET A 214 12.53 3.71 -16.54
C MET A 214 13.68 2.90 -17.16
N ILE A 215 14.40 2.08 -16.37
CA ILE A 215 15.41 1.14 -16.87
C ILE A 215 14.75 0.08 -17.78
N GLN A 216 13.60 -0.46 -17.38
CA GLN A 216 12.82 -1.40 -18.17
C GLN A 216 12.39 -0.81 -19.52
N ASP A 217 11.82 0.40 -19.52
CA ASP A 217 11.42 1.10 -20.75
C ASP A 217 12.62 1.39 -21.65
N THR A 218 13.77 1.70 -21.05
CA THR A 218 15.03 1.88 -21.79
C THR A 218 15.45 0.56 -22.48
N ALA A 219 15.39 -0.56 -21.76
CA ALA A 219 15.75 -1.86 -22.31
C ALA A 219 14.85 -2.24 -23.50
N GLU A 220 13.55 -2.03 -23.36
CA GLU A 220 12.56 -2.34 -24.40
C GLU A 220 12.81 -1.52 -25.69
N ARG A 221 13.22 -0.26 -25.56
CA ARG A 221 13.41 0.64 -26.71
C ARG A 221 14.80 0.58 -27.33
N LEU A 222 15.83 0.42 -26.49
CA LEU A 222 17.22 0.37 -26.97
C LEU A 222 17.54 -0.93 -27.69
N GLY A 223 16.98 -2.04 -27.22
CA GLY A 223 17.30 -3.38 -27.70
C GLY A 223 18.61 -3.91 -27.12
N ASN A 224 18.81 -5.22 -27.19
CA ASN A 224 20.00 -5.93 -26.71
C ASN A 224 20.37 -5.62 -25.24
N MET A 225 19.39 -5.36 -24.43
CA MET A 225 19.52 -5.05 -22.99
C MET A 225 18.55 -5.88 -22.16
N ASN A 226 19.00 -6.41 -21.02
CA ASN A 226 18.16 -7.02 -20.02
C ASN A 226 18.07 -6.10 -18.81
N ALA A 227 16.86 -5.61 -18.52
CA ALA A 227 16.60 -4.70 -17.41
C ALA A 227 16.96 -5.31 -16.05
N GLU A 228 16.77 -6.62 -15.86
CA GLU A 228 17.09 -7.31 -14.61
C GLU A 228 18.58 -7.25 -14.28
N ILE A 229 19.47 -7.46 -15.27
CA ILE A 229 20.90 -7.38 -15.02
C ILE A 229 21.30 -6.00 -14.50
N VAL A 230 20.68 -4.94 -15.03
CA VAL A 230 20.93 -3.58 -14.57
C VAL A 230 20.36 -3.37 -13.16
N CYS A 231 19.10 -3.79 -12.94
CA CYS A 231 18.45 -3.61 -11.67
C CYS A 231 19.12 -4.43 -10.56
N ASP A 232 19.52 -5.66 -10.82
CA ASP A 232 20.24 -6.51 -9.88
C ASP A 232 21.59 -5.88 -9.48
N ALA A 233 22.35 -5.38 -10.47
CA ALA A 233 23.60 -4.69 -10.18
C ALA A 233 23.39 -3.46 -9.27
N LEU A 234 22.31 -2.72 -9.46
CA LEU A 234 21.94 -1.58 -8.62
C LEU A 234 21.43 -2.02 -7.24
N ALA A 235 20.62 -3.08 -7.19
CA ALA A 235 20.04 -3.60 -5.95
C ALA A 235 21.09 -4.06 -4.93
N TYR A 236 22.20 -4.62 -5.41
CA TYR A 236 23.32 -5.03 -4.54
C TYR A 236 24.36 -3.94 -4.28
N SER A 237 24.10 -2.72 -4.73
CA SER A 237 24.95 -1.56 -4.45
C SER A 237 24.61 -0.97 -3.06
N ASP A 238 24.81 -1.77 -2.01
CA ASP A 238 24.43 -1.50 -0.63
C ASP A 238 25.09 -0.25 -0.03
N ARG A 239 26.25 0.16 -0.57
CA ARG A 239 26.98 1.35 -0.10
C ARG A 239 26.38 2.68 -0.55
N ARG A 240 25.57 2.67 -1.62
CA ARG A 240 25.06 3.91 -2.25
C ARG A 240 23.58 3.88 -2.55
N ILE A 241 23.01 2.70 -2.79
CA ILE A 241 21.59 2.51 -3.08
C ILE A 241 21.01 1.63 -1.98
N MET A 242 19.98 2.11 -1.31
CA MET A 242 19.45 1.51 -0.09
C MET A 242 18.68 0.21 -0.38
N GLY A 243 19.32 -0.94 -0.22
CA GLY A 243 18.71 -2.26 -0.21
C GLY A 243 17.94 -2.67 -1.50
N PRO A 244 17.57 -3.94 -1.64
CA PRO A 244 16.96 -4.48 -2.85
C PRO A 244 15.44 -4.28 -2.93
N ALA A 245 14.78 -3.86 -1.85
CA ALA A 245 13.33 -3.66 -1.85
C ALA A 245 12.92 -2.60 -2.87
N TYR A 246 11.89 -2.89 -3.66
CA TYR A 246 11.38 -2.03 -4.74
C TYR A 246 12.38 -1.75 -5.88
N MET A 247 13.44 -2.56 -6.00
CA MET A 247 14.40 -2.49 -7.11
C MET A 247 14.13 -3.55 -8.19
N LYS A 248 12.92 -4.05 -8.28
CA LYS A 248 12.47 -4.95 -9.35
C LYS A 248 11.65 -4.18 -10.36
N PRO A 249 12.03 -4.14 -11.66
CA PRO A 249 11.17 -3.54 -12.68
C PRO A 249 9.96 -4.45 -12.94
N GLY A 250 8.85 -3.82 -13.28
CA GLY A 250 7.58 -4.49 -13.49
C GLY A 250 6.53 -3.51 -13.99
N LEU A 251 5.35 -3.53 -13.42
CA LEU A 251 4.37 -2.45 -13.54
C LEU A 251 4.71 -1.34 -12.53
N GLY A 252 3.95 -0.25 -12.54
CA GLY A 252 4.16 0.89 -11.64
C GLY A 252 4.00 0.54 -10.15
N ASP A 253 4.13 1.55 -9.32
CA ASP A 253 3.82 1.45 -7.89
C ASP A 253 2.37 0.99 -7.67
N GLY A 254 2.10 0.38 -6.54
CA GLY A 254 0.78 -0.18 -6.22
C GLY A 254 0.17 0.41 -4.95
N GLY A 255 -1.14 0.62 -5.03
CA GLY A 255 -1.97 1.08 -3.94
C GLY A 255 -2.20 2.60 -3.90
N GLY A 256 -3.34 2.99 -3.32
CA GLY A 256 -3.81 4.38 -3.29
C GLY A 256 -2.92 5.35 -2.50
N CYS A 257 -1.99 4.85 -1.68
CA CYS A 257 -1.08 5.71 -0.91
C CYS A 257 -0.08 6.44 -1.80
N HIS A 258 0.46 5.79 -2.84
CA HIS A 258 1.49 6.38 -3.67
C HIS A 258 1.01 7.63 -4.43
N PRO A 259 -0.04 7.59 -5.25
CA PRO A 259 -0.54 8.79 -5.90
C PRO A 259 -1.04 9.83 -4.88
N ARG A 260 -1.70 9.40 -3.81
CA ARG A 260 -2.21 10.29 -2.75
C ARG A 260 -1.10 11.10 -2.09
N ASP A 261 -0.05 10.43 -1.60
CA ASP A 261 1.02 11.08 -0.85
C ASP A 261 1.87 11.99 -1.77
N ASN A 262 2.13 11.57 -3.02
CA ASN A 262 2.82 12.41 -3.98
C ASN A 262 2.03 13.68 -4.31
N ILE A 263 0.70 13.60 -4.49
CA ILE A 263 -0.16 14.77 -4.73
C ILE A 263 -0.16 15.71 -3.53
N ALA A 264 -0.23 15.17 -2.31
CA ALA A 264 -0.19 15.97 -1.10
C ALA A 264 1.17 16.67 -0.92
N LEU A 265 2.28 16.00 -1.26
CA LEU A 265 3.61 16.61 -1.22
C LEU A 265 3.80 17.68 -2.31
N ARG A 266 3.19 17.56 -3.49
CA ARG A 266 3.12 18.62 -4.48
C ARG A 266 2.47 19.87 -3.90
N TYR A 267 1.30 19.71 -3.25
CA TYR A 267 0.63 20.81 -2.57
C TYR A 267 1.55 21.46 -1.52
N MET A 268 2.23 20.65 -0.69
CA MET A 268 3.18 21.18 0.30
C MET A 268 4.33 21.94 -0.35
N ALA A 269 4.90 21.41 -1.43
CA ALA A 269 5.99 22.07 -2.16
C ALA A 269 5.57 23.46 -2.69
N GLU A 270 4.32 23.56 -3.18
CA GLU A 270 3.72 24.82 -3.62
C GLU A 270 3.53 25.80 -2.44
N GLN A 271 2.96 25.35 -1.31
CA GLN A 271 2.74 26.19 -0.13
C GLN A 271 4.05 26.72 0.46
N LEU A 272 5.13 25.94 0.37
CA LEU A 272 6.45 26.32 0.87
C LEU A 272 7.29 27.09 -0.16
N ASP A 273 6.76 27.35 -1.35
CA ASP A 273 7.47 28.00 -2.46
C ASP A 273 8.87 27.38 -2.71
N LEU A 274 8.93 26.05 -2.79
CA LEU A 274 10.19 25.32 -2.95
C LEU A 274 10.85 25.58 -4.32
N GLY A 275 10.12 26.10 -5.30
CA GLY A 275 10.62 26.42 -6.63
C GLY A 275 10.87 25.21 -7.54
N TYR A 276 10.60 24.00 -7.08
CA TYR A 276 10.62 22.76 -7.88
C TYR A 276 9.65 21.74 -7.30
N ASP A 277 9.21 20.80 -8.15
CA ASP A 277 8.25 19.75 -7.80
C ASP A 277 8.70 18.40 -8.37
N LEU A 278 9.48 17.64 -7.58
CA LEU A 278 9.89 16.27 -7.93
C LEU A 278 8.70 15.31 -7.92
N PHE A 279 7.70 15.60 -7.11
CA PHE A 279 6.51 14.77 -6.96
C PHE A 279 5.63 14.79 -8.21
N ASP A 280 5.59 15.92 -8.92
CA ASP A 280 4.98 16.02 -10.25
C ASP A 280 5.68 15.11 -11.26
N ALA A 281 7.00 15.12 -11.28
CA ALA A 281 7.79 14.25 -12.15
C ALA A 281 7.54 12.76 -11.86
N VAL A 282 7.42 12.38 -10.59
CA VAL A 282 7.09 10.99 -10.18
C VAL A 282 5.70 10.61 -10.70
N MET A 283 4.69 11.46 -10.50
CA MET A 283 3.33 11.19 -10.94
C MET A 283 3.23 11.14 -12.48
N HIS A 284 3.89 12.07 -13.16
CA HIS A 284 3.95 12.07 -14.62
C HIS A 284 4.66 10.81 -15.15
N SER A 285 5.78 10.40 -14.55
CA SER A 285 6.50 9.18 -14.92
C SER A 285 5.61 7.95 -14.77
N ARG A 286 4.87 7.83 -13.68
CA ARG A 286 3.92 6.74 -13.42
C ARG A 286 2.89 6.61 -14.55
N GLU A 287 2.30 7.73 -14.98
CA GLU A 287 1.29 7.76 -16.03
C GLU A 287 1.88 7.43 -17.41
N VAL A 288 3.04 8.02 -17.73
CA VAL A 288 3.71 7.77 -19.01
C VAL A 288 4.18 6.30 -19.12
N GLN A 289 4.67 5.70 -18.05
CA GLN A 289 5.04 4.28 -18.03
C GLN A 289 3.82 3.39 -18.32
N ALA A 290 2.68 3.65 -17.68
CA ALA A 290 1.46 2.91 -17.95
C ALA A 290 0.99 3.09 -19.41
N LYS A 291 1.08 4.31 -19.95
CA LYS A 291 0.77 4.61 -21.35
C LYS A 291 1.72 3.89 -22.33
N ASN A 292 2.99 3.80 -22.02
CA ASN A 292 3.97 3.05 -22.82
C ASN A 292 3.63 1.56 -22.85
N MET A 293 3.30 0.97 -21.70
CA MET A 293 2.84 -0.41 -21.63
C MET A 293 1.58 -0.62 -22.48
N ALA A 294 0.59 0.24 -22.33
CA ALA A 294 -0.65 0.17 -23.12
C ALA A 294 -0.38 0.24 -24.62
N LYS A 295 0.47 1.16 -25.08
CA LYS A 295 0.88 1.24 -26.50
C LYS A 295 1.49 -0.06 -26.97
N ARG A 296 2.40 -0.64 -26.18
CA ARG A 296 3.05 -1.90 -26.53
C ARG A 296 2.06 -3.05 -26.59
N LEU A 297 1.10 -3.12 -25.67
CA LEU A 297 0.01 -4.10 -25.73
C LEU A 297 -0.83 -3.98 -27.01
N ILE A 298 -1.21 -2.76 -27.40
CA ILE A 298 -1.95 -2.50 -28.65
C ILE A 298 -1.14 -2.94 -29.87
N GLU A 299 0.17 -2.63 -29.93
CA GLU A 299 1.05 -3.07 -31.01
C GLU A 299 1.11 -4.59 -31.13
N ILE A 300 1.26 -5.29 -29.99
CA ILE A 300 1.31 -6.76 -29.94
C ILE A 300 -0.05 -7.37 -30.29
N ALA A 301 -1.13 -6.77 -29.83
CA ALA A 301 -2.47 -7.31 -29.97
C ALA A 301 -2.94 -7.37 -31.43
N GLN A 302 -2.60 -6.35 -32.24
CA GLN A 302 -3.01 -6.29 -33.66
C GLN A 302 -4.53 -6.52 -33.82
N GLY A 303 -5.33 -5.97 -32.92
CA GLY A 303 -6.79 -6.10 -32.91
C GLY A 303 -7.35 -7.28 -32.12
N LYS A 304 -6.50 -8.15 -31.52
CA LYS A 304 -6.96 -9.17 -30.57
C LYS A 304 -7.38 -8.52 -29.25
N PRO A 305 -8.29 -9.16 -28.49
CA PRO A 305 -8.60 -8.73 -27.14
C PRO A 305 -7.37 -8.68 -26.24
N ILE A 306 -7.35 -7.75 -25.28
CA ILE A 306 -6.31 -7.61 -24.27
C ILE A 306 -6.91 -7.95 -22.92
N VAL A 307 -6.30 -8.88 -22.20
CA VAL A 307 -6.68 -9.30 -20.86
C VAL A 307 -5.58 -8.89 -19.88
N ILE A 308 -5.92 -8.14 -18.86
CA ILE A 308 -5.00 -7.84 -17.76
C ILE A 308 -5.28 -8.81 -16.62
N ILE A 309 -4.29 -9.67 -16.32
CA ILE A 309 -4.33 -10.61 -15.20
C ILE A 309 -3.82 -9.87 -13.96
N GLY A 310 -4.73 -9.62 -13.01
CA GLY A 310 -4.47 -8.82 -11.82
C GLY A 310 -4.99 -7.38 -11.96
N LYS A 311 -6.26 -7.14 -11.61
CA LYS A 311 -6.91 -5.83 -11.61
C LYS A 311 -6.59 -5.03 -10.36
N ALA A 312 -6.55 -5.72 -9.21
CA ALA A 312 -6.19 -5.12 -7.93
C ALA A 312 -4.73 -4.63 -7.94
N TYR A 313 -4.37 -3.77 -6.99
CA TYR A 313 -2.98 -3.30 -6.87
C TYR A 313 -2.02 -4.36 -6.33
N LYS A 314 -2.54 -5.42 -5.75
CA LYS A 314 -1.83 -6.64 -5.28
C LYS A 314 -2.71 -7.86 -5.48
N PRO A 315 -2.11 -9.05 -5.64
CA PRO A 315 -2.89 -10.28 -5.66
C PRO A 315 -3.75 -10.45 -4.40
N LEU A 316 -4.93 -11.07 -4.55
CA LEU A 316 -5.85 -11.48 -3.50
C LEU A 316 -6.41 -10.34 -2.60
N VAL A 317 -6.21 -9.09 -2.96
CA VAL A 317 -6.87 -7.96 -2.29
C VAL A 317 -7.96 -7.37 -3.20
N PRO A 318 -9.14 -7.00 -2.69
CA PRO A 318 -10.23 -6.48 -3.51
C PRO A 318 -10.10 -4.97 -3.81
N TYR A 319 -8.89 -4.42 -3.71
CA TYR A 319 -8.68 -2.97 -3.82
C TYR A 319 -8.01 -2.59 -5.12
N THR A 320 -8.66 -1.73 -5.90
CA THR A 320 -8.17 -1.23 -7.19
C THR A 320 -7.62 0.19 -7.13
N ASP A 321 -7.80 0.89 -6.01
CA ASP A 321 -7.30 2.26 -5.85
C ASP A 321 -5.78 2.30 -6.01
N GLY A 322 -5.30 3.15 -6.92
CA GLY A 322 -3.88 3.26 -7.23
C GLY A 322 -3.27 2.06 -7.97
N SER A 323 -4.09 1.13 -8.48
CA SER A 323 -3.59 0.00 -9.24
C SER A 323 -2.93 0.44 -10.55
N ALA A 324 -1.68 0.02 -10.76
CA ALA A 324 -0.96 0.26 -12.01
C ALA A 324 -1.63 -0.45 -13.20
N SER A 325 -2.19 -1.64 -12.99
CA SER A 325 -2.93 -2.37 -14.01
C SER A 325 -4.21 -1.64 -14.46
N MET A 326 -4.91 -0.99 -13.52
CA MET A 326 -6.05 -0.13 -13.87
C MET A 326 -5.64 1.07 -14.72
N LEU A 327 -4.48 1.67 -14.41
CA LEU A 327 -3.95 2.79 -15.18
C LEU A 327 -3.51 2.35 -16.59
N VAL A 328 -2.89 1.18 -16.73
CA VAL A 328 -2.61 0.57 -18.03
C VAL A 328 -3.90 0.32 -18.80
N GLY A 329 -4.90 -0.28 -18.16
CA GLY A 329 -6.20 -0.53 -18.78
C GLY A 329 -6.91 0.73 -19.24
N HIS A 330 -6.85 1.82 -18.46
CA HIS A 330 -7.35 3.13 -18.87
C HIS A 330 -6.75 3.55 -20.22
N TYR A 331 -5.42 3.45 -20.37
CA TYR A 331 -4.77 3.81 -21.63
C TYR A 331 -5.02 2.82 -22.76
N VAL A 332 -5.20 1.53 -22.47
CA VAL A 332 -5.61 0.55 -23.50
C VAL A 332 -6.97 0.96 -24.09
N GLN A 333 -7.93 1.33 -23.25
CA GLN A 333 -9.24 1.81 -23.70
C GLN A 333 -9.16 3.15 -24.44
N GLU A 334 -8.35 4.10 -23.95
CA GLU A 334 -8.11 5.39 -24.64
C GLU A 334 -7.55 5.18 -26.05
N LEU A 335 -6.71 4.16 -26.24
CA LEU A 335 -6.12 3.78 -27.52
C LEU A 335 -7.03 2.90 -28.40
N GLY A 336 -8.26 2.62 -27.95
CA GLY A 336 -9.26 1.85 -28.70
C GLY A 336 -9.09 0.33 -28.62
N GLY A 337 -8.33 -0.19 -27.66
CA GLY A 337 -8.18 -1.62 -27.42
C GLY A 337 -9.42 -2.23 -26.74
N GLU A 338 -9.75 -3.46 -27.11
CA GLU A 338 -10.72 -4.27 -26.37
C GLU A 338 -10.07 -4.79 -25.10
N LEU A 339 -10.60 -4.42 -23.92
CA LEU A 339 -10.00 -4.68 -22.61
C LEU A 339 -10.89 -5.55 -21.74
N HIS A 340 -10.28 -6.57 -21.16
CA HIS A 340 -10.86 -7.40 -20.11
C HIS A 340 -9.92 -7.48 -18.90
N TYR A 341 -10.46 -7.82 -17.73
CA TYR A 341 -9.68 -8.08 -16.52
C TYR A 341 -9.95 -9.49 -16.02
N HIS A 342 -8.91 -10.13 -15.50
CA HIS A 342 -9.04 -11.38 -14.78
C HIS A 342 -8.37 -11.24 -13.41
N ASP A 343 -9.16 -11.29 -12.33
CA ASP A 343 -8.68 -11.12 -10.95
C ASP A 343 -9.70 -11.68 -9.96
N TYR A 344 -9.34 -12.73 -9.25
CA TYR A 344 -10.19 -13.34 -8.23
C TYR A 344 -10.47 -12.42 -7.05
N GLY A 345 -9.50 -11.58 -6.66
CA GLY A 345 -9.65 -10.64 -5.55
C GLY A 345 -10.78 -9.64 -5.77
N THR A 346 -10.98 -9.21 -7.02
CA THR A 346 -12.04 -8.26 -7.39
C THR A 346 -13.30 -8.94 -7.96
N GLY A 347 -13.24 -10.24 -8.24
CA GLY A 347 -14.34 -11.00 -8.84
C GLY A 347 -14.49 -10.81 -10.35
N ASP A 348 -13.53 -10.18 -11.02
CA ASP A 348 -13.49 -10.10 -12.48
C ASP A 348 -12.90 -11.41 -13.03
N LEU A 349 -13.68 -12.18 -13.74
CA LEU A 349 -13.27 -13.47 -14.30
C LEU A 349 -13.50 -13.49 -15.80
N VAL A 350 -12.55 -14.00 -16.53
CA VAL A 350 -12.61 -14.20 -17.99
C VAL A 350 -12.25 -15.64 -18.28
N GLU A 351 -13.10 -16.29 -19.05
CA GLU A 351 -12.83 -17.63 -19.55
C GLU A 351 -12.04 -17.53 -20.86
N PRO A 352 -10.79 -18.05 -20.91
CA PRO A 352 -9.94 -17.93 -22.10
C PRO A 352 -10.56 -18.49 -23.37
N ASP A 353 -11.33 -19.58 -23.24
CA ASP A 353 -12.00 -20.24 -24.35
C ASP A 353 -13.10 -19.37 -25.01
N GLU A 354 -13.69 -18.44 -24.27
CA GLU A 354 -14.74 -17.55 -24.79
C GLU A 354 -14.16 -16.40 -25.62
N LEU A 355 -12.95 -15.94 -25.29
CA LEU A 355 -12.29 -14.84 -26.01
C LEU A 355 -11.53 -15.28 -27.26
N GLY A 356 -11.12 -16.55 -27.32
CA GLY A 356 -10.17 -16.99 -28.33
C GLY A 356 -8.75 -16.43 -28.11
N PRO A 357 -7.86 -16.45 -29.16
CA PRO A 357 -6.52 -15.94 -29.02
C PRO A 357 -6.47 -14.46 -28.63
N ALA A 358 -5.86 -14.15 -27.50
CA ALA A 358 -5.79 -12.82 -26.90
C ALA A 358 -4.38 -12.48 -26.42
N VAL A 359 -4.15 -11.23 -26.02
CA VAL A 359 -2.91 -10.77 -25.39
C VAL A 359 -3.14 -10.63 -23.90
N TYR A 360 -2.35 -11.31 -23.12
CA TYR A 360 -2.47 -11.32 -21.65
C TYR A 360 -1.30 -10.56 -21.02
N LEU A 361 -1.60 -9.49 -20.31
CA LEU A 361 -0.61 -8.80 -19.45
C LEU A 361 -0.59 -9.43 -18.07
N ILE A 362 0.55 -9.89 -17.63
CA ILE A 362 0.77 -10.41 -16.28
C ILE A 362 1.02 -9.22 -15.34
N ALA A 363 -0.01 -8.73 -14.67
CA ALA A 363 0.09 -7.49 -13.91
C ALA A 363 0.72 -7.68 -12.52
N HIS A 364 0.61 -8.85 -11.91
CA HIS A 364 1.22 -9.12 -10.60
C HIS A 364 2.53 -9.89 -10.74
N ASP A 365 3.51 -9.59 -9.86
CA ASP A 365 4.76 -10.35 -9.80
C ASP A 365 4.48 -11.80 -9.35
N PRO A 366 4.79 -12.82 -10.17
CA PRO A 366 4.53 -14.22 -9.83
C PRO A 366 5.28 -14.71 -8.59
N ASP A 367 6.44 -14.12 -8.27
CA ASP A 367 7.26 -14.50 -7.11
C ASP A 367 6.91 -13.71 -5.84
N VAL A 368 5.93 -12.84 -5.87
CA VAL A 368 5.40 -12.29 -4.63
C VAL A 368 4.66 -13.41 -3.90
N THR A 369 5.47 -14.38 -3.48
CA THR A 369 5.06 -15.32 -2.44
C THR A 369 4.95 -14.49 -1.17
N TYR A 370 3.78 -14.49 -0.61
CA TYR A 370 3.43 -13.80 0.64
C TYR A 370 4.11 -14.46 1.85
N GLY A 371 5.43 -14.67 1.85
CA GLY A 371 6.16 -15.24 2.96
C GLY A 371 5.38 -16.37 3.69
N ASP A 372 5.44 -16.39 5.00
CA ASP A 372 4.70 -17.37 5.84
C ASP A 372 3.15 -17.21 5.82
N GLN A 373 2.61 -16.27 5.04
CA GLN A 373 1.16 -16.08 4.82
C GLN A 373 0.57 -17.02 3.75
N LEU A 374 1.40 -17.85 3.12
CA LEU A 374 0.94 -18.89 2.17
C LEU A 374 -0.19 -19.77 2.74
N ASP A 375 -0.24 -19.98 4.04
CA ASP A 375 -1.29 -20.78 4.66
C ASP A 375 -2.64 -20.05 4.67
N HIS A 376 -2.67 -18.75 4.91
CA HIS A 376 -3.89 -17.93 4.79
C HIS A 376 -4.36 -17.80 3.34
N VAL A 377 -3.43 -17.69 2.39
CA VAL A 377 -3.73 -17.65 0.96
C VAL A 377 -4.31 -19.00 0.51
N ARG A 378 -3.71 -20.11 0.94
CA ARG A 378 -4.21 -21.46 0.68
C ARG A 378 -5.57 -21.71 1.31
N GLU A 379 -5.83 -21.18 2.50
CA GLU A 379 -7.13 -21.30 3.17
C GLU A 379 -8.21 -20.48 2.46
N PHE A 380 -7.88 -19.26 2.01
CA PHE A 380 -8.74 -18.41 1.18
C PHE A 380 -9.04 -19.05 -0.19
N MET A 381 -8.09 -19.78 -0.78
CA MET A 381 -8.24 -20.49 -2.06
C MET A 381 -9.05 -21.79 -1.88
N LYS A 382 -8.91 -22.52 -0.76
CA LYS A 382 -9.69 -23.73 -0.46
C LYS A 382 -11.19 -23.48 -0.41
N ASP A 383 -11.62 -22.33 0.12
CA ASP A 383 -13.04 -21.98 0.20
C ASP A 383 -13.68 -21.67 -1.16
N ARG A 384 -12.88 -21.53 -2.21
CA ARG A 384 -13.32 -21.19 -3.57
C ARG A 384 -13.17 -22.30 -4.62
N HIS A 385 -12.93 -23.54 -4.19
CA HIS A 385 -12.82 -24.73 -5.06
C HIS A 385 -11.75 -24.65 -6.17
N VAL A 386 -10.64 -23.96 -5.94
CA VAL A 386 -9.51 -23.94 -6.88
C VAL A 386 -8.74 -25.25 -6.74
N SER A 387 -8.80 -26.10 -7.76
CA SER A 387 -8.12 -27.39 -7.79
C SER A 387 -6.60 -27.23 -8.02
N GLU A 388 -5.82 -28.18 -7.52
CA GLU A 388 -4.34 -28.25 -7.68
C GLU A 388 -3.93 -28.30 -9.15
N CYS A 389 -3.66 -27.15 -9.76
CA CYS A 389 -3.07 -27.05 -11.11
C CYS A 389 -1.77 -26.29 -11.09
N ASP A 390 -0.87 -26.65 -12.00
CA ASP A 390 0.54 -26.29 -12.19
C ASP A 390 1.00 -24.92 -11.64
N HIS A 391 1.91 -24.99 -10.68
CA HIS A 391 2.33 -23.96 -9.73
C HIS A 391 2.82 -22.62 -10.30
N ALA A 392 3.12 -22.50 -11.58
CA ALA A 392 3.64 -21.25 -12.16
C ALA A 392 2.56 -20.24 -12.55
N PHE A 393 1.34 -20.70 -12.86
CA PHE A 393 0.24 -19.83 -13.28
C PHE A 393 -0.67 -19.43 -12.13
N GLU A 394 -0.79 -20.25 -11.08
CA GLU A 394 -1.53 -19.96 -9.86
C GLU A 394 -1.04 -18.67 -9.14
N ALA A 395 0.26 -18.41 -9.23
CA ALA A 395 0.87 -17.22 -8.64
C ALA A 395 0.56 -15.92 -9.41
N VAL A 396 0.08 -16.01 -10.64
CA VAL A 396 -0.04 -14.90 -11.60
C VAL A 396 -1.44 -14.27 -11.65
N GLY A 397 -2.15 -14.24 -10.56
CA GLY A 397 -3.51 -13.68 -10.50
C GLY A 397 -4.60 -14.74 -10.64
N GLY A 398 -4.22 -16.03 -10.71
CA GLY A 398 -5.16 -17.13 -10.54
C GLY A 398 -5.97 -17.51 -11.78
N MET A 399 -5.38 -17.61 -12.95
CA MET A 399 -6.05 -18.31 -14.04
C MET A 399 -5.95 -19.82 -13.83
N ASP A 400 -7.07 -20.50 -13.68
CA ASP A 400 -7.13 -21.97 -13.54
C ASP A 400 -6.72 -22.71 -14.81
N ARG A 401 -6.58 -22.00 -15.93
CA ARG A 401 -6.27 -22.58 -17.24
C ARG A 401 -5.32 -21.70 -18.03
N LEU A 402 -4.46 -22.33 -18.82
CA LEU A 402 -3.65 -21.62 -19.80
C LEU A 402 -4.54 -20.96 -20.87
N PRO A 403 -4.14 -19.77 -21.37
CA PRO A 403 -4.75 -19.18 -22.54
C PRO A 403 -4.76 -20.15 -23.75
N VAL A 404 -5.70 -19.93 -24.67
CA VAL A 404 -5.76 -20.78 -25.88
C VAL A 404 -4.55 -20.59 -26.78
N PRO A 405 -4.13 -21.63 -27.55
CA PRO A 405 -3.02 -21.54 -28.50
C PRO A 405 -3.16 -20.35 -29.45
N GLY A 406 -2.06 -19.67 -29.74
CA GLY A 406 -2.03 -18.43 -30.53
C GLY A 406 -2.23 -17.17 -29.70
N SER A 407 -2.39 -17.30 -28.38
CA SER A 407 -2.34 -16.17 -27.44
C SER A 407 -0.90 -15.77 -27.13
N ILE A 408 -0.72 -14.52 -26.66
CA ILE A 408 0.57 -13.93 -26.30
C ILE A 408 0.54 -13.50 -24.84
N LEU A 409 1.54 -13.91 -24.07
CA LEU A 409 1.73 -13.48 -22.68
C LEU A 409 2.78 -12.37 -22.67
N VAL A 410 2.41 -11.21 -22.17
CA VAL A 410 3.33 -10.09 -21.90
C VAL A 410 3.67 -10.11 -20.42
N ASP A 411 4.91 -10.44 -20.12
CA ASP A 411 5.43 -10.63 -18.77
C ASP A 411 6.45 -9.53 -18.43
N PRO A 412 6.03 -8.46 -17.73
CA PRO A 412 6.93 -7.41 -17.28
C PRO A 412 7.84 -7.84 -16.11
N TRP A 413 7.62 -9.01 -15.54
CA TRP A 413 8.41 -9.57 -14.44
C TRP A 413 9.50 -10.53 -14.94
N ARG A 414 9.40 -11.01 -16.20
CA ARG A 414 10.35 -11.90 -16.91
C ARG A 414 10.55 -13.26 -16.20
N LYS A 415 9.45 -13.79 -15.66
CA LYS A 415 9.44 -15.02 -14.84
C LYS A 415 8.60 -16.14 -15.42
N ILE A 416 7.68 -15.81 -16.32
CA ILE A 416 6.75 -16.76 -16.89
C ILE A 416 7.49 -17.66 -17.88
N ALA A 417 7.31 -18.96 -17.69
CA ALA A 417 7.71 -19.98 -18.66
C ALA A 417 6.48 -20.83 -19.01
N VAL A 418 6.31 -21.14 -20.26
CA VAL A 418 5.21 -21.98 -20.75
C VAL A 418 5.79 -23.24 -21.41
N PRO A 419 5.05 -24.37 -21.44
CA PRO A 419 5.45 -25.55 -22.17
C PRO A 419 5.68 -25.24 -23.66
N GLU A 420 6.70 -25.86 -24.27
CA GLU A 420 7.04 -25.63 -25.69
C GLU A 420 5.89 -25.99 -26.63
N ASP A 421 5.07 -26.96 -26.27
CA ASP A 421 3.89 -27.43 -27.04
C ASP A 421 2.60 -26.69 -26.74
N SER A 422 2.63 -25.69 -25.85
CA SER A 422 1.43 -24.91 -25.46
C SER A 422 0.83 -24.07 -26.61
N GLY A 423 1.62 -23.76 -27.63
CA GLY A 423 1.24 -22.84 -28.70
C GLY A 423 1.08 -21.37 -28.22
N LEU A 424 1.66 -21.04 -27.08
CA LEU A 424 1.71 -19.70 -26.51
C LEU A 424 3.04 -19.01 -26.81
N GLU A 425 3.00 -17.71 -27.05
CA GLU A 425 4.18 -16.86 -27.13
C GLU A 425 4.35 -16.09 -25.82
N VAL A 426 5.58 -16.02 -25.28
CA VAL A 426 5.90 -15.20 -24.10
C VAL A 426 6.82 -14.07 -24.50
N ILE A 427 6.41 -12.85 -24.23
CA ILE A 427 7.22 -11.63 -24.40
C ILE A 427 7.62 -11.13 -23.03
N HIS A 428 8.89 -11.31 -22.66
CA HIS A 428 9.48 -10.77 -21.45
C HIS A 428 9.77 -9.27 -21.63
N TYR A 429 8.82 -8.43 -21.24
CA TYR A 429 8.95 -6.99 -21.38
C TYR A 429 10.18 -6.46 -20.61
N GLY A 430 11.02 -5.68 -21.29
CA GLY A 430 12.29 -5.20 -20.75
C GLY A 430 13.47 -6.18 -20.91
N ASN A 431 13.28 -7.35 -21.54
CA ASN A 431 14.36 -8.21 -21.96
C ASN A 431 14.35 -8.36 -23.50
N THR A 432 15.21 -7.61 -24.15
CA THR A 432 15.30 -7.52 -25.62
C THR A 432 16.59 -8.17 -26.15
N ARG A 433 17.27 -8.98 -25.33
CA ARG A 433 18.46 -9.74 -25.81
C ARG A 433 18.02 -10.70 -26.89
N THR A 434 18.72 -10.67 -27.98
CA THR A 434 18.66 -11.75 -29.00
C THR A 434 19.35 -12.98 -28.42
N LYS A 435 18.68 -14.11 -28.48
CA LYS A 435 19.24 -15.41 -28.04
C LYS A 435 20.43 -15.77 -28.90
#